data_0c49d692e2f0adfd6f69a52b09d96fce
#
_entry.id   0c49d692e2f0adfd6f69a52b09d96fce
#
_cell.length_a   1.000
_cell.length_b   1.000
_cell.length_c   1.000
_cell.angle_alpha   90.00
_cell.angle_beta   90.00
_cell.angle_gamma   90.00
#
_symmetry.space_group_name_H-M   'P 1'
#
loop_
_entity.id
_entity.type
_entity.pdbx_description
1 polymer ?
#
loop_
_entity_poly.entity_id
_entity_poly.type
_entity_poly.pdbx_seq_one_letter_code
_entity_poly.pdbx_strand_id
1 'polypeptide(L)'
;GMRHQDTRASEEVPRVDRSLSGGFTIAGLAVFALAAFLFFSFGLGIGDSITYAAVCTALVMLIAFLFAPVAARAIAIVGTNPVSGMTILTLIVTGFVLLKMGLKGGNGMFITMMVGGVVCTALAASGALASDLKVGHWIGATPARQLGLKFVGTLVAATFCGLAMWVMAQADPGQGFGTSAIPAPQASAMKEILVGIFGDNAAPLQWYLFALGVLLSLILRMAGVPPLAFALGMYLPMELNTPVLLGGILSWIVGRRREGEDDPTVKARQDRGVLVASGLMAGGAIMGVIDAIANAVIKGAAGSTAPKAAIHILSEAAFEGLPGEVVGTVALAALCIFVVVFSRRAKPG
;
A
#
# COMPACT_ATOMS: atom_id res chain seq x y z
N GLY A 1 -2.72 -2.22 -29.51
CA GLY A 1 -3.60 -1.15 -29.04
C GLY A 1 -3.26 0.24 -29.58
N MET A 2 -1.99 0.65 -29.68
CA MET A 2 -1.60 2.00 -30.14
C MET A 2 -1.81 2.21 -31.66
N ARG A 3 -1.67 1.19 -32.46
CA ARG A 3 -1.81 1.30 -33.95
C ARG A 3 -3.26 1.40 -34.46
N HIS A 4 -4.24 1.01 -33.63
CA HIS A 4 -5.67 1.09 -34.00
C HIS A 4 -6.31 2.45 -33.75
N GLN A 5 -5.68 3.35 -32.99
CA GLN A 5 -6.22 4.69 -32.73
C GLN A 5 -5.96 5.68 -33.87
N ASP A 6 -4.85 5.53 -34.60
CA ASP A 6 -4.51 6.45 -35.70
C ASP A 6 -5.31 6.20 -36.98
N THR A 7 -5.87 5.00 -37.18
CA THR A 7 -6.68 4.64 -38.37
C THR A 7 -8.18 4.98 -38.24
N ARG A 8 -8.66 5.35 -37.02
CA ARG A 8 -10.04 5.77 -36.77
C ARG A 8 -10.22 7.29 -36.72
N ALA A 9 -9.35 8.06 -37.30
CA ALA A 9 -9.40 9.52 -37.29
C ALA A 9 -10.62 10.13 -38.01
N SER A 10 -11.47 9.32 -38.65
CA SER A 10 -12.67 9.76 -39.36
C SER A 10 -14.02 9.34 -38.73
N GLU A 11 -14.00 8.47 -37.72
CA GLU A 11 -15.21 8.16 -36.94
C GLU A 11 -15.19 8.96 -35.63
N GLU A 12 -16.29 9.60 -35.25
CA GLU A 12 -16.45 10.30 -33.96
C GLU A 12 -16.31 9.31 -32.81
N VAL A 13 -15.09 9.22 -32.25
CA VAL A 13 -14.82 8.36 -31.11
C VAL A 13 -15.72 8.77 -29.96
N PRO A 14 -16.54 7.86 -29.39
CA PRO A 14 -17.40 8.16 -28.26
C PRO A 14 -16.62 8.83 -27.12
N ARG A 15 -17.24 9.75 -26.43
CA ARG A 15 -16.62 10.53 -25.34
C ARG A 15 -15.94 9.63 -24.29
N VAL A 16 -16.52 8.48 -23.99
CA VAL A 16 -16.03 7.51 -22.99
C VAL A 16 -14.80 6.72 -23.46
N ASP A 17 -14.46 6.75 -24.77
CA ASP A 17 -13.31 6.05 -25.34
C ASP A 17 -12.15 6.99 -25.72
N ARG A 18 -12.32 8.32 -25.50
CA ARG A 18 -11.27 9.30 -25.79
C ARG A 18 -10.17 9.22 -24.73
N SER A 19 -9.05 8.59 -25.09
CA SER A 19 -7.84 8.50 -24.24
C SER A 19 -6.80 9.55 -24.61
N LEU A 20 -5.71 9.61 -23.85
CA LEU A 20 -4.54 10.44 -24.18
C LEU A 20 -3.88 9.95 -25.48
N SER A 21 -3.33 10.88 -26.26
CA SER A 21 -2.61 10.54 -27.48
C SER A 21 -1.35 9.69 -27.18
N GLY A 22 -1.01 8.78 -28.10
CA GLY A 22 0.18 7.93 -27.96
C GLY A 22 1.46 8.76 -27.80
N GLY A 23 1.56 9.88 -28.52
CA GLY A 23 2.70 10.81 -28.39
C GLY A 23 2.83 11.40 -26.99
N PHE A 24 1.71 11.80 -26.35
CA PHE A 24 1.73 12.30 -24.97
C PHE A 24 2.18 11.23 -23.98
N THR A 25 1.76 9.99 -24.19
CA THR A 25 2.16 8.85 -23.34
C THR A 25 3.66 8.57 -23.44
N ILE A 26 4.21 8.58 -24.67
CA ILE A 26 5.66 8.38 -24.90
C ILE A 26 6.46 9.54 -24.31
N ALA A 27 6.02 10.79 -24.53
CA ALA A 27 6.66 11.95 -23.92
C ALA A 27 6.65 11.89 -22.41
N GLY A 28 5.51 11.52 -21.79
CA GLY A 28 5.41 11.32 -20.35
C GLY A 28 6.35 10.25 -19.81
N LEU A 29 6.50 9.13 -20.53
CA LEU A 29 7.44 8.08 -20.18
C LEU A 29 8.89 8.55 -20.26
N ALA A 30 9.24 9.33 -21.29
CA ALA A 30 10.59 9.90 -21.44
C ALA A 30 10.89 10.91 -20.31
N VAL A 31 9.94 11.78 -19.98
CA VAL A 31 10.07 12.72 -18.85
C VAL A 31 10.24 11.97 -17.54
N PHE A 32 9.46 10.92 -17.31
CA PHE A 32 9.60 10.08 -16.11
C PHE A 32 10.98 9.40 -16.04
N ALA A 33 11.45 8.83 -17.14
CA ALA A 33 12.77 8.19 -17.20
C ALA A 33 13.89 9.20 -16.92
N LEU A 34 13.80 10.42 -17.49
CA LEU A 34 14.74 11.49 -17.21
C LEU A 34 14.69 11.94 -15.75
N ALA A 35 13.50 12.14 -15.21
CA ALA A 35 13.32 12.51 -13.81
C ALA A 35 13.87 11.45 -12.85
N ALA A 36 13.61 10.17 -13.12
CA ALA A 36 14.16 9.05 -12.35
C ALA A 36 15.69 9.01 -12.44
N PHE A 37 16.25 9.19 -13.65
CA PHE A 37 17.68 9.23 -13.84
C PHE A 37 18.34 10.39 -13.06
N LEU A 38 17.77 11.59 -13.15
CA LEU A 38 18.26 12.76 -12.39
C LEU A 38 18.13 12.53 -10.89
N PHE A 39 17.01 11.98 -10.43
CA PHE A 39 16.80 11.64 -9.02
C PHE A 39 17.87 10.67 -8.50
N PHE A 40 18.16 9.61 -9.24
CA PHE A 40 19.22 8.67 -8.84
C PHE A 40 20.61 9.26 -8.99
N SER A 41 20.88 10.12 -9.98
CA SER A 41 22.19 10.77 -10.16
C SER A 41 22.52 11.75 -9.03
N PHE A 42 21.56 12.61 -8.66
CA PHE A 42 21.79 13.63 -7.61
C PHE A 42 21.54 13.11 -6.21
N GLY A 43 20.63 12.14 -6.04
CA GLY A 43 20.21 11.61 -4.74
C GLY A 43 21.16 10.58 -4.15
N LEU A 44 22.01 9.91 -4.95
CA LEU A 44 22.84 8.82 -4.49
C LEU A 44 24.15 9.24 -3.81
N GLY A 45 24.72 10.39 -4.16
CA GLY A 45 25.96 10.91 -3.54
C GLY A 45 27.18 9.98 -3.63
N ILE A 46 27.21 9.05 -4.59
CA ILE A 46 28.23 8.03 -4.75
C ILE A 46 29.15 8.41 -5.92
N GLY A 47 30.46 8.11 -5.80
CA GLY A 47 31.48 8.53 -6.75
C GLY A 47 31.24 8.13 -8.23
N ASP A 48 30.62 6.97 -8.49
CA ASP A 48 30.22 6.50 -9.82
C ASP A 48 28.70 6.67 -10.08
N SER A 49 28.14 7.80 -9.68
CA SER A 49 26.70 8.06 -9.65
C SER A 49 25.99 7.81 -10.98
N ILE A 50 26.61 8.10 -12.11
CA ILE A 50 26.00 8.00 -13.43
C ILE A 50 25.72 6.55 -13.82
N THR A 51 26.65 5.63 -13.60
CA THR A 51 26.48 4.21 -13.93
C THR A 51 25.40 3.57 -13.06
N TYR A 52 25.44 3.83 -11.76
CA TYR A 52 24.41 3.34 -10.84
C TYR A 52 23.04 3.94 -11.14
N ALA A 53 22.97 5.24 -11.43
CA ALA A 53 21.73 5.91 -11.81
C ALA A 53 21.13 5.33 -13.08
N ALA A 54 21.94 5.05 -14.11
CA ALA A 54 21.48 4.44 -15.35
C ALA A 54 20.92 3.02 -15.11
N VAL A 55 21.62 2.20 -14.33
CA VAL A 55 21.15 0.84 -13.99
C VAL A 55 19.88 0.88 -13.16
N CYS A 56 19.81 1.73 -12.11
CA CYS A 56 18.60 1.87 -11.29
C CYS A 56 17.41 2.33 -12.13
N THR A 57 17.59 3.32 -13.01
CA THR A 57 16.54 3.80 -13.93
C THR A 57 16.10 2.69 -14.88
N ALA A 58 17.04 1.94 -15.47
CA ALA A 58 16.73 0.83 -16.35
C ALA A 58 15.95 -0.28 -15.62
N LEU A 59 16.34 -0.62 -14.39
CA LEU A 59 15.62 -1.58 -13.55
C LEU A 59 14.20 -1.10 -13.21
N VAL A 60 14.05 0.17 -12.80
CA VAL A 60 12.72 0.76 -12.54
C VAL A 60 11.84 0.64 -13.77
N MET A 61 12.33 1.07 -14.94
CA MET A 61 11.56 1.06 -16.19
C MET A 61 11.18 -0.37 -16.61
N LEU A 62 12.13 -1.30 -16.56
CA LEU A 62 11.91 -2.70 -16.93
C LEU A 62 10.89 -3.37 -16.00
N ILE A 63 11.09 -3.26 -14.69
CA ILE A 63 10.26 -3.94 -13.70
C ILE A 63 8.86 -3.32 -13.66
N ALA A 64 8.76 -2.00 -13.69
CA ALA A 64 7.46 -1.32 -13.75
C ALA A 64 6.69 -1.69 -15.03
N PHE A 65 7.37 -1.74 -16.19
CA PHE A 65 6.75 -2.16 -17.44
C PHE A 65 6.20 -3.59 -17.39
N LEU A 66 6.95 -4.53 -16.78
CA LEU A 66 6.52 -5.92 -16.67
C LEU A 66 5.38 -6.10 -15.68
N PHE A 67 5.41 -5.40 -14.55
CA PHE A 67 4.47 -5.62 -13.44
C PHE A 67 3.24 -4.72 -13.46
N ALA A 68 3.29 -3.54 -14.07
CA ALA A 68 2.14 -2.63 -14.13
C ALA A 68 0.90 -3.26 -14.78
N PRO A 69 1.01 -3.98 -15.94
CA PRO A 69 -0.14 -4.69 -16.50
C PRO A 69 -0.67 -5.80 -15.59
N VAL A 70 0.23 -6.48 -14.84
CA VAL A 70 -0.16 -7.54 -13.90
C VAL A 70 -0.92 -6.94 -12.73
N ALA A 71 -0.46 -5.82 -12.16
CA ALA A 71 -1.13 -5.09 -11.10
C ALA A 71 -2.52 -4.60 -11.52
N ALA A 72 -2.63 -3.98 -12.70
CA ALA A 72 -3.89 -3.52 -13.25
C ALA A 72 -4.89 -4.67 -13.49
N ARG A 73 -4.40 -5.81 -14.02
CA ARG A 73 -5.23 -7.00 -14.23
C ARG A 73 -5.66 -7.65 -12.92
N ALA A 74 -4.78 -7.72 -11.93
CA ALA A 74 -5.10 -8.27 -10.62
C ALA A 74 -6.23 -7.48 -9.94
N ILE A 75 -6.16 -6.16 -9.96
CA ILE A 75 -7.24 -5.32 -9.42
C ILE A 75 -8.55 -5.50 -10.17
N ALA A 76 -8.49 -5.60 -11.50
CA ALA A 76 -9.69 -5.79 -12.32
C ALA A 76 -10.41 -7.12 -12.07
N ILE A 77 -9.67 -8.18 -11.73
CA ILE A 77 -10.22 -9.53 -11.54
C ILE A 77 -10.52 -9.83 -10.07
N VAL A 78 -9.60 -9.49 -9.17
CA VAL A 78 -9.63 -9.91 -7.76
C VAL A 78 -10.06 -8.75 -6.84
N GLY A 79 -10.00 -7.50 -7.32
CA GLY A 79 -10.29 -6.30 -6.52
C GLY A 79 -9.18 -5.90 -5.56
N THR A 80 -8.06 -6.64 -5.52
CA THR A 80 -6.89 -6.35 -4.69
C THR A 80 -5.63 -6.18 -5.54
N ASN A 81 -4.73 -5.30 -5.08
CA ASN A 81 -3.47 -5.05 -5.76
C ASN A 81 -2.32 -5.79 -5.01
N PRO A 82 -1.66 -6.78 -5.63
CA PRO A 82 -0.58 -7.56 -5.00
C PRO A 82 0.76 -6.80 -5.00
N VAL A 83 0.75 -5.51 -4.72
CA VAL A 83 1.93 -4.62 -4.77
C VAL A 83 3.03 -5.09 -3.83
N SER A 84 2.69 -5.56 -2.63
CA SER A 84 3.67 -6.00 -1.63
C SER A 84 4.59 -7.10 -2.15
N GLY A 85 4.03 -8.15 -2.76
CA GLY A 85 4.81 -9.26 -3.31
C GLY A 85 5.69 -8.84 -4.49
N MET A 86 5.16 -7.99 -5.38
CA MET A 86 5.91 -7.46 -6.52
C MET A 86 7.05 -6.55 -6.06
N THR A 87 6.83 -5.74 -5.01
CA THR A 87 7.88 -4.88 -4.44
C THR A 87 8.98 -5.71 -3.80
N ILE A 88 8.65 -6.77 -3.05
CA ILE A 88 9.65 -7.68 -2.48
C ILE A 88 10.51 -8.30 -3.58
N LEU A 89 9.88 -8.79 -4.66
CA LEU A 89 10.62 -9.32 -5.79
C LEU A 89 11.52 -8.27 -6.44
N THR A 90 11.04 -7.03 -6.57
CA THR A 90 11.82 -5.90 -7.06
C THR A 90 13.06 -5.66 -6.19
N LEU A 91 12.89 -5.65 -4.86
CA LEU A 91 14.00 -5.45 -3.91
C LEU A 91 15.04 -6.57 -4.04
N ILE A 92 14.60 -7.82 -4.15
CA ILE A 92 15.50 -8.96 -4.32
C ILE A 92 16.29 -8.83 -5.62
N VAL A 93 15.63 -8.62 -6.76
CA VAL A 93 16.27 -8.50 -8.08
C VAL A 93 17.24 -7.31 -8.09
N THR A 94 16.78 -6.14 -7.66
CA THR A 94 17.62 -4.93 -7.62
C THR A 94 18.80 -5.10 -6.67
N GLY A 95 18.56 -5.66 -5.48
CA GLY A 95 19.60 -5.91 -4.48
C GLY A 95 20.70 -6.79 -5.03
N PHE A 96 20.37 -7.88 -5.71
CA PHE A 96 21.37 -8.74 -6.34
C PHE A 96 22.16 -8.06 -7.45
N VAL A 97 21.48 -7.28 -8.30
CA VAL A 97 22.15 -6.53 -9.37
C VAL A 97 23.14 -5.54 -8.78
N LEU A 98 22.72 -4.74 -7.80
CA LEU A 98 23.56 -3.73 -7.17
C LEU A 98 24.71 -4.34 -6.34
N LEU A 99 24.45 -5.45 -5.68
CA LEU A 99 25.51 -6.22 -4.97
C LEU A 99 26.59 -6.72 -5.94
N LYS A 100 26.18 -7.23 -7.12
CA LYS A 100 27.12 -7.65 -8.18
C LYS A 100 27.89 -6.49 -8.79
N MET A 101 27.33 -5.28 -8.79
CA MET A 101 28.03 -4.06 -9.20
C MET A 101 28.99 -3.52 -8.14
N GLY A 102 29.07 -4.13 -6.95
CA GLY A 102 30.00 -3.75 -5.89
C GLY A 102 29.42 -2.87 -4.79
N LEU A 103 28.13 -2.54 -4.82
CA LEU A 103 27.47 -1.83 -3.74
C LEU A 103 27.28 -2.75 -2.52
N LYS A 104 27.72 -2.30 -1.34
CA LYS A 104 27.65 -3.06 -0.09
C LYS A 104 27.12 -2.20 1.05
N GLY A 105 26.69 -2.85 2.13
CA GLY A 105 26.29 -2.20 3.37
C GLY A 105 25.09 -1.26 3.23
N GLY A 106 25.06 -0.21 4.05
CA GLY A 106 23.94 0.74 4.15
C GLY A 106 23.58 1.44 2.84
N ASN A 107 24.56 1.81 2.03
CA ASN A 107 24.32 2.46 0.75
C ASN A 107 23.60 1.54 -0.24
N GLY A 108 24.00 0.27 -0.31
CA GLY A 108 23.30 -0.71 -1.14
C GLY A 108 21.85 -0.92 -0.72
N MET A 109 21.60 -1.02 0.60
CA MET A 109 20.25 -1.12 1.16
C MET A 109 19.40 0.11 0.81
N PHE A 110 19.94 1.31 1.02
CA PHE A 110 19.24 2.57 0.76
C PHE A 110 18.83 2.70 -0.71
N ILE A 111 19.76 2.49 -1.64
CA ILE A 111 19.49 2.61 -3.08
C ILE A 111 18.47 1.56 -3.54
N THR A 112 18.63 0.32 -3.07
CA THR A 112 17.67 -0.75 -3.40
C THR A 112 16.27 -0.40 -2.90
N MET A 113 16.14 0.15 -1.68
CA MET A 113 14.86 0.59 -1.13
C MET A 113 14.25 1.73 -1.94
N MET A 114 15.07 2.70 -2.41
CA MET A 114 14.60 3.79 -3.27
C MET A 114 14.05 3.27 -4.60
N VAL A 115 14.76 2.35 -5.26
CA VAL A 115 14.26 1.68 -6.48
C VAL A 115 12.95 0.94 -6.20
N GLY A 116 12.89 0.16 -5.11
CA GLY A 116 11.68 -0.53 -4.69
C GLY A 116 10.51 0.41 -4.42
N GLY A 117 10.76 1.56 -3.79
CA GLY A 117 9.76 2.59 -3.52
C GLY A 117 9.17 3.19 -4.80
N VAL A 118 10.02 3.53 -5.77
CA VAL A 118 9.57 4.07 -7.08
C VAL A 118 8.73 3.04 -7.83
N VAL A 119 9.18 1.78 -7.90
CA VAL A 119 8.42 0.71 -8.54
C VAL A 119 7.11 0.44 -7.80
N CYS A 120 7.12 0.39 -6.48
CA CYS A 120 5.93 0.20 -5.64
C CYS A 120 4.87 1.28 -5.93
N THR A 121 5.29 2.54 -5.99
CA THR A 121 4.41 3.67 -6.33
C THR A 121 3.82 3.54 -7.73
N ALA A 122 4.64 3.16 -8.71
CA ALA A 122 4.18 2.94 -10.10
C ALA A 122 3.13 1.81 -10.17
N LEU A 123 3.35 0.70 -9.46
CA LEU A 123 2.43 -0.43 -9.42
C LEU A 123 1.12 -0.09 -8.70
N ALA A 124 1.21 0.63 -7.58
CA ALA A 124 0.04 1.10 -6.84
C ALA A 124 -0.81 2.05 -7.71
N ALA A 125 -0.14 3.00 -8.39
CA ALA A 125 -0.80 3.94 -9.30
C ALA A 125 -1.45 3.24 -10.49
N SER A 126 -0.80 2.20 -11.06
CA SER A 126 -1.34 1.40 -12.16
C SER A 126 -2.64 0.68 -11.76
N GLY A 127 -2.65 0.05 -10.58
CA GLY A 127 -3.84 -0.63 -10.07
C GLY A 127 -4.98 0.34 -9.75
N ALA A 128 -4.67 1.45 -9.06
CA ALA A 128 -5.65 2.50 -8.77
C ALA A 128 -6.23 3.11 -10.05
N LEU A 129 -5.40 3.30 -11.09
CA LEU A 129 -5.83 3.82 -12.37
C LEU A 129 -6.88 2.93 -13.03
N ALA A 130 -6.72 1.60 -12.97
CA ALA A 130 -7.69 0.66 -13.52
C ALA A 130 -9.07 0.80 -12.87
N SER A 131 -9.12 0.98 -11.54
CA SER A 131 -10.36 1.21 -10.78
C SER A 131 -10.99 2.57 -11.14
N ASP A 132 -10.19 3.64 -11.17
CA ASP A 132 -10.64 5.00 -11.47
C ASP A 132 -11.25 5.11 -12.87
N LEU A 133 -10.58 4.50 -13.87
CA LEU A 133 -11.09 4.48 -15.23
C LEU A 133 -12.38 3.68 -15.36
N LYS A 134 -12.54 2.60 -14.59
CA LYS A 134 -13.78 1.83 -14.58
C LYS A 134 -14.94 2.62 -13.98
N VAL A 135 -14.71 3.30 -12.85
CA VAL A 135 -15.71 4.21 -12.25
C VAL A 135 -16.03 5.36 -13.21
N GLY A 136 -15.00 5.96 -13.80
CA GLY A 136 -15.17 7.01 -14.80
C GLY A 136 -16.02 6.59 -16.00
N HIS A 137 -15.81 5.36 -16.48
CA HIS A 137 -16.62 4.79 -17.57
C HIS A 137 -18.11 4.66 -17.17
N TRP A 138 -18.41 4.20 -15.95
CA TRP A 138 -19.80 4.06 -15.48
C TRP A 138 -20.54 5.39 -15.37
N ILE A 139 -19.85 6.49 -15.02
CA ILE A 139 -20.45 7.82 -14.92
C ILE A 139 -20.33 8.65 -16.22
N GLY A 140 -19.81 8.05 -17.30
CA GLY A 140 -19.65 8.73 -18.59
C GLY A 140 -18.54 9.79 -18.64
N ALA A 141 -17.52 9.70 -17.77
CA ALA A 141 -16.38 10.62 -17.76
C ALA A 141 -15.45 10.38 -18.96
N THR A 142 -14.78 11.44 -19.42
CA THR A 142 -13.77 11.34 -20.49
C THR A 142 -12.43 10.87 -19.93
N PRO A 143 -11.89 9.70 -20.34
CA PRO A 143 -10.63 9.16 -19.82
C PRO A 143 -9.47 10.12 -19.93
N ALA A 144 -9.33 10.84 -21.04
CA ALA A 144 -8.24 11.81 -21.25
C ALA A 144 -8.23 12.92 -20.18
N ARG A 145 -9.41 13.46 -19.80
CA ARG A 145 -9.53 14.49 -18.75
C ARG A 145 -9.22 13.90 -17.36
N GLN A 146 -9.72 12.70 -17.11
CA GLN A 146 -9.48 11.97 -15.86
C GLN A 146 -7.99 11.70 -15.65
N LEU A 147 -7.30 11.23 -16.68
CA LEU A 147 -5.86 11.01 -16.67
C LEU A 147 -5.08 12.31 -16.45
N GLY A 148 -5.43 13.39 -17.15
CA GLY A 148 -4.77 14.69 -16.98
C GLY A 148 -4.89 15.22 -15.55
N LEU A 149 -6.08 15.19 -14.96
CA LEU A 149 -6.32 15.63 -13.59
C LEU A 149 -5.62 14.72 -12.56
N LYS A 150 -5.41 13.44 -12.88
CA LYS A 150 -4.72 12.50 -12.00
C LYS A 150 -3.26 12.91 -11.76
N PHE A 151 -2.57 13.48 -12.74
CA PHE A 151 -1.20 13.99 -12.54
C PHE A 151 -1.16 15.10 -11.47
N VAL A 152 -2.09 16.05 -11.55
CA VAL A 152 -2.19 17.12 -10.55
C VAL A 152 -2.55 16.56 -9.18
N GLY A 153 -3.56 15.67 -9.13
CA GLY A 153 -3.97 15.02 -7.88
C GLY A 153 -2.85 14.21 -7.24
N THR A 154 -2.05 13.49 -8.04
CA THR A 154 -0.91 12.72 -7.54
C THR A 154 0.19 13.62 -6.98
N LEU A 155 0.48 14.75 -7.63
CA LEU A 155 1.48 15.71 -7.12
C LEU A 155 1.06 16.29 -5.76
N VAL A 156 -0.19 16.72 -5.64
CA VAL A 156 -0.75 17.23 -4.39
C VAL A 156 -0.71 16.14 -3.31
N ALA A 157 -1.20 14.95 -3.63
CA ALA A 157 -1.23 13.83 -2.68
C ALA A 157 0.19 13.43 -2.21
N ALA A 158 1.18 13.40 -3.11
CA ALA A 158 2.57 13.10 -2.77
C ALA A 158 3.15 14.12 -1.78
N THR A 159 2.87 15.43 -2.00
CA THR A 159 3.33 16.50 -1.11
C THR A 159 2.72 16.35 0.28
N PHE A 160 1.40 16.15 0.37
CA PHE A 160 0.73 16.00 1.66
C PHE A 160 1.09 14.68 2.36
N CYS A 161 1.29 13.60 1.63
CA CYS A 161 1.74 12.32 2.18
C CYS A 161 3.15 12.45 2.78
N GLY A 162 4.08 13.10 2.05
CA GLY A 162 5.42 13.36 2.55
C GLY A 162 5.42 14.24 3.82
N LEU A 163 4.58 15.29 3.81
CA LEU A 163 4.41 16.15 4.98
C LEU A 163 3.85 15.40 6.18
N ALA A 164 2.82 14.57 5.97
CA ALA A 164 2.23 13.76 7.04
C ALA A 164 3.24 12.77 7.63
N MET A 165 4.02 12.09 6.79
CA MET A 165 5.08 11.19 7.24
C MET A 165 6.15 11.94 8.03
N TRP A 166 6.55 13.13 7.58
CA TRP A 166 7.51 13.97 8.29
C TRP A 166 6.98 14.38 9.66
N VAL A 167 5.73 14.84 9.74
CA VAL A 167 5.07 15.20 11.02
C VAL A 167 4.99 14.00 11.96
N MET A 168 4.60 12.84 11.46
CA MET A 168 4.54 11.59 12.26
C MET A 168 5.92 11.20 12.79
N ALA A 169 6.97 11.35 12.00
CA ALA A 169 8.34 11.07 12.43
C ALA A 169 8.84 12.05 13.51
N GLN A 170 8.33 13.29 13.52
CA GLN A 170 8.65 14.30 14.56
C GLN A 170 7.83 14.12 15.84
N ALA A 171 6.65 13.49 15.75
CA ALA A 171 5.76 13.31 16.88
C ALA A 171 6.38 12.46 18.00
N ASP A 172 7.26 11.52 17.66
CA ASP A 172 7.97 10.64 18.61
C ASP A 172 9.48 10.52 18.28
N PRO A 173 10.28 11.52 18.61
CA PRO A 173 11.72 11.50 18.37
C PRO A 173 12.37 10.36 19.16
N GLY A 174 12.90 9.34 18.46
CA GLY A 174 13.52 8.14 19.03
C GLY A 174 12.69 6.88 18.90
N GLN A 175 11.41 6.95 18.56
CA GLN A 175 10.56 5.83 18.19
C GLN A 175 10.10 5.99 16.74
N GLY A 176 10.96 5.71 15.78
CA GLY A 176 10.65 5.81 14.35
C GLY A 176 9.63 4.77 13.86
N PHE A 177 9.33 4.81 12.57
CA PHE A 177 8.49 3.79 11.91
C PHE A 177 9.06 2.38 12.12
N GLY A 178 8.20 1.40 12.38
CA GLY A 178 8.56 0.00 12.64
C GLY A 178 8.78 -0.34 14.11
N THR A 179 8.49 0.60 15.01
CA THR A 179 8.46 0.38 16.47
C THR A 179 7.05 0.00 16.95
N SER A 180 6.91 -0.32 18.24
CA SER A 180 5.60 -0.56 18.85
C SER A 180 4.66 0.64 18.77
N ALA A 181 5.21 1.87 18.77
CA ALA A 181 4.42 3.11 18.69
C ALA A 181 3.87 3.35 17.27
N ILE A 182 4.66 3.07 16.23
CA ILE A 182 4.26 3.23 14.82
C ILE A 182 4.60 1.94 14.07
N PRO A 183 3.78 0.88 14.17
CA PRO A 183 4.05 -0.39 13.53
C PRO A 183 4.08 -0.26 12.00
N ALA A 184 5.14 -0.76 11.36
CA ALA A 184 5.29 -0.80 9.91
C ALA A 184 5.73 -2.21 9.45
N PRO A 185 4.88 -3.23 9.60
CA PRO A 185 5.29 -4.62 9.42
C PRO A 185 5.81 -4.92 8.01
N GLN A 186 5.21 -4.36 6.97
CA GLN A 186 5.68 -4.55 5.60
C GLN A 186 7.06 -3.91 5.36
N ALA A 187 7.29 -2.71 5.88
CA ALA A 187 8.59 -2.06 5.76
C ALA A 187 9.66 -2.81 6.56
N SER A 188 9.32 -3.34 7.73
CA SER A 188 10.22 -4.18 8.52
C SER A 188 10.59 -5.47 7.80
N ALA A 189 9.62 -6.14 7.14
CA ALA A 189 9.91 -7.31 6.30
C ALA A 189 10.87 -6.99 5.14
N MET A 190 10.65 -5.87 4.48
CA MET A 190 11.52 -5.40 3.39
C MET A 190 12.93 -5.09 3.91
N LYS A 191 13.05 -4.47 5.08
CA LYS A 191 14.32 -4.21 5.76
C LYS A 191 15.08 -5.52 6.02
N GLU A 192 14.43 -6.53 6.60
CA GLU A 192 15.07 -7.81 6.90
C GLU A 192 15.60 -8.51 5.64
N ILE A 193 14.89 -8.45 4.52
CA ILE A 193 15.37 -8.97 3.24
C ILE A 193 16.62 -8.22 2.79
N LEU A 194 16.65 -6.90 2.89
CA LEU A 194 17.81 -6.10 2.49
C LEU A 194 19.01 -6.33 3.41
N VAL A 195 18.78 -6.46 4.72
CA VAL A 195 19.84 -6.84 5.67
C VAL A 195 20.39 -8.22 5.32
N GLY A 196 19.54 -9.16 4.91
CA GLY A 196 19.99 -10.48 4.44
C GLY A 196 20.81 -10.44 3.14
N ILE A 197 20.64 -9.42 2.30
CA ILE A 197 21.39 -9.27 1.03
C ILE A 197 22.70 -8.49 1.23
N PHE A 198 22.68 -7.40 2.00
CA PHE A 198 23.76 -6.41 2.09
C PHE A 198 24.48 -6.35 3.44
N GLY A 199 23.97 -7.04 4.48
CA GLY A 199 24.54 -6.98 5.83
C GLY A 199 25.94 -7.58 5.89
N ASP A 200 26.86 -6.95 6.63
CA ASP A 200 28.25 -7.42 6.79
C ASP A 200 28.36 -8.78 7.52
N ASN A 201 27.35 -9.10 8.35
CA ASN A 201 27.18 -10.40 9.00
C ASN A 201 26.03 -11.20 8.37
N ALA A 202 25.69 -10.92 7.11
CA ALA A 202 24.66 -11.67 6.41
C ALA A 202 25.05 -13.16 6.42
N ALA A 203 24.38 -13.93 7.25
CA ALA A 203 24.41 -15.39 7.08
C ALA A 203 24.03 -15.65 5.62
N PRO A 204 24.79 -16.50 4.91
CA PRO A 204 24.54 -16.73 3.49
C PRO A 204 23.07 -17.01 3.31
N LEU A 205 22.44 -16.24 2.43
CA LEU A 205 21.00 -16.32 2.16
C LEU A 205 20.62 -17.80 2.04
N GLN A 206 19.80 -18.26 2.97
CA GLN A 206 19.53 -19.69 3.07
C GLN A 206 18.50 -20.06 1.98
N TRP A 207 18.99 -20.25 0.77
CA TRP A 207 18.18 -20.53 -0.42
C TRP A 207 17.20 -21.69 -0.23
N TYR A 208 17.53 -22.65 0.64
CA TYR A 208 16.63 -23.74 0.96
C TYR A 208 15.34 -23.28 1.68
N LEU A 209 15.40 -22.19 2.48
CA LEU A 209 14.21 -21.62 3.10
C LEU A 209 13.29 -20.95 2.06
N PHE A 210 13.88 -20.30 1.04
CA PHE A 210 13.08 -19.78 -0.08
C PHE A 210 12.43 -20.92 -0.87
N ALA A 211 13.16 -22.01 -1.13
CA ALA A 211 12.62 -23.20 -1.79
C ALA A 211 11.48 -23.82 -0.98
N LEU A 212 11.63 -23.92 0.35
CA LEU A 212 10.57 -24.37 1.25
C LEU A 212 9.36 -23.45 1.22
N GLY A 213 9.57 -22.12 1.19
CA GLY A 213 8.49 -21.13 1.05
C GLY A 213 7.72 -21.27 -0.25
N VAL A 214 8.42 -21.51 -1.37
CA VAL A 214 7.78 -21.79 -2.66
C VAL A 214 6.97 -23.08 -2.61
N LEU A 215 7.52 -24.15 -2.05
CA LEU A 215 6.84 -25.43 -1.89
C LEU A 215 5.58 -25.30 -1.03
N LEU A 216 5.69 -24.61 0.12
CA LEU A 216 4.56 -24.33 1.01
C LEU A 216 3.48 -23.50 0.29
N SER A 217 3.87 -22.48 -0.48
CA SER A 217 2.96 -21.66 -1.28
C SER A 217 2.17 -22.50 -2.29
N LEU A 218 2.82 -23.47 -2.95
CA LEU A 218 2.16 -24.38 -3.88
C LEU A 218 1.16 -25.29 -3.15
N ILE A 219 1.55 -25.87 -2.01
CA ILE A 219 0.67 -26.72 -1.19
C ILE A 219 -0.56 -25.94 -0.73
N LEU A 220 -0.39 -24.73 -0.20
CA LEU A 220 -1.48 -23.87 0.24
C LEU A 220 -2.42 -23.53 -0.91
N ARG A 221 -1.87 -23.24 -2.09
CA ARG A 221 -2.68 -22.97 -3.28
C ARG A 221 -3.51 -24.19 -3.70
N MET A 222 -2.95 -25.38 -3.62
CA MET A 222 -3.68 -26.63 -3.90
C MET A 222 -4.77 -26.89 -2.85
N ALA A 223 -4.55 -26.49 -1.60
CA ALA A 223 -5.53 -26.56 -0.52
C ALA A 223 -6.61 -25.46 -0.58
N GLY A 224 -6.56 -24.56 -1.58
CA GLY A 224 -7.50 -23.45 -1.72
C GLY A 224 -7.27 -22.27 -0.76
N VAL A 225 -6.14 -22.27 -0.04
CA VAL A 225 -5.77 -21.18 0.87
C VAL A 225 -4.92 -20.15 0.10
N PRO A 226 -5.26 -18.85 0.15
CA PRO A 226 -4.44 -17.82 -0.49
C PRO A 226 -3.07 -17.69 0.18
N PRO A 227 -1.96 -18.03 -0.52
CA PRO A 227 -0.63 -18.08 0.09
C PRO A 227 -0.15 -16.75 0.66
N LEU A 228 -0.54 -15.63 0.02
CA LEU A 228 -0.17 -14.29 0.48
C LEU A 228 -0.81 -13.96 1.84
N ALA A 229 -2.10 -14.27 2.01
CA ALA A 229 -2.80 -14.04 3.27
C ALA A 229 -2.21 -14.90 4.41
N PHE A 230 -1.87 -16.16 4.11
CA PHE A 230 -1.22 -17.05 5.06
C PHE A 230 0.17 -16.54 5.47
N ALA A 231 1.00 -16.12 4.51
CA ALA A 231 2.34 -15.60 4.78
C ALA A 231 2.28 -14.30 5.62
N LEU A 232 1.35 -13.40 5.32
CA LEU A 232 1.13 -12.20 6.12
C LEU A 232 0.69 -12.55 7.54
N GLY A 233 -0.21 -13.51 7.71
CA GLY A 233 -0.65 -13.97 9.02
C GLY A 233 0.48 -14.59 9.86
N MET A 234 1.44 -15.27 9.23
CA MET A 234 2.64 -15.79 9.92
C MET A 234 3.60 -14.67 10.34
N TYR A 235 3.71 -13.62 9.54
CA TYR A 235 4.66 -12.55 9.75
C TYR A 235 4.16 -11.47 10.70
N LEU A 236 2.86 -11.16 10.67
CA LEU A 236 2.27 -10.11 11.49
C LEU A 236 2.23 -10.51 12.97
N PRO A 237 2.53 -9.59 13.89
CA PRO A 237 2.36 -9.84 15.33
C PRO A 237 0.88 -10.10 15.67
N MET A 238 0.64 -10.81 16.77
CA MET A 238 -0.71 -11.21 17.20
C MET A 238 -1.65 -10.02 17.39
N GLU A 239 -1.14 -8.88 17.81
CA GLU A 239 -1.88 -7.62 17.99
C GLU A 239 -2.58 -7.15 16.69
N LEU A 240 -1.96 -7.40 15.54
CA LEU A 240 -2.52 -7.08 14.23
C LEU A 240 -3.35 -8.22 13.64
N ASN A 241 -3.04 -9.47 13.98
CA ASN A 241 -3.78 -10.64 13.49
C ASN A 241 -5.14 -10.80 14.17
N THR A 242 -5.25 -10.47 15.46
CA THR A 242 -6.50 -10.63 16.22
C THR A 242 -7.65 -9.80 15.63
N PRO A 243 -7.49 -8.51 15.30
CA PRO A 243 -8.54 -7.74 14.62
C PRO A 243 -8.94 -8.30 13.25
N VAL A 244 -7.97 -8.85 12.50
CA VAL A 244 -8.25 -9.48 11.19
C VAL A 244 -9.11 -10.72 11.36
N LEU A 245 -8.82 -11.56 12.36
CA LEU A 245 -9.63 -12.73 12.70
C LEU A 245 -11.06 -12.32 13.07
N LEU A 246 -11.21 -11.33 13.95
CA LEU A 246 -12.52 -10.79 14.33
C LEU A 246 -13.29 -10.26 13.11
N GLY A 247 -12.62 -9.49 12.24
CA GLY A 247 -13.20 -9.00 10.98
C GLY A 247 -13.66 -10.12 10.07
N GLY A 248 -12.88 -11.19 9.96
CA GLY A 248 -13.23 -12.39 9.21
C GLY A 248 -14.49 -13.08 9.75
N ILE A 249 -14.60 -13.22 11.07
CA ILE A 249 -15.78 -13.77 11.75
C ILE A 249 -17.01 -12.89 11.50
N LEU A 250 -16.86 -11.55 11.62
CA LEU A 250 -17.94 -10.61 11.33
C LEU A 250 -18.40 -10.70 9.88
N SER A 251 -17.47 -10.76 8.94
CA SER A 251 -17.76 -10.93 7.51
C SER A 251 -18.53 -12.22 7.24
N TRP A 252 -18.12 -13.32 7.88
CA TRP A 252 -18.84 -14.60 7.77
C TRP A 252 -20.26 -14.50 8.36
N ILE A 253 -20.42 -13.87 9.54
CA ILE A 253 -21.74 -13.66 10.17
C ILE A 253 -22.65 -12.81 9.27
N VAL A 254 -22.13 -11.74 8.66
CA VAL A 254 -22.90 -10.85 7.77
C VAL A 254 -23.26 -11.56 6.46
N GLY A 255 -22.31 -12.33 5.90
CA GLY A 255 -22.48 -13.06 4.65
C GLY A 255 -23.25 -14.36 4.76
N ARG A 256 -23.55 -14.84 5.99
CA ARG A 256 -24.27 -16.11 6.17
C ARG A 256 -25.70 -15.99 5.68
N ARG A 257 -26.07 -16.85 4.73
CA ARG A 257 -27.42 -16.96 4.18
C ARG A 257 -28.38 -17.51 5.24
N ARG A 258 -29.58 -16.94 5.34
CA ARG A 258 -30.69 -17.49 6.13
C ARG A 258 -31.64 -18.24 5.21
N GLU A 259 -32.41 -19.17 5.76
CA GLU A 259 -33.46 -19.87 5.02
C GLU A 259 -34.45 -18.84 4.45
N GLY A 260 -34.69 -18.93 3.13
CA GLY A 260 -35.61 -18.03 2.43
C GLY A 260 -35.01 -16.70 1.96
N GLU A 261 -33.70 -16.45 2.10
CA GLU A 261 -33.06 -15.24 1.60
C GLU A 261 -32.51 -15.42 0.17
N ASP A 262 -32.73 -14.39 -0.66
CA ASP A 262 -32.21 -14.32 -2.03
C ASP A 262 -30.75 -13.89 -2.07
N ASP A 263 -29.98 -14.36 -3.07
CA ASP A 263 -28.58 -13.97 -3.29
C ASP A 263 -28.35 -12.45 -3.37
N PRO A 264 -29.24 -11.64 -4.01
CA PRO A 264 -29.10 -10.17 -4.01
C PRO A 264 -29.08 -9.54 -2.61
N THR A 265 -29.88 -10.08 -1.68
CA THR A 265 -29.95 -9.56 -0.29
C THR A 265 -28.66 -9.85 0.47
N VAL A 266 -28.10 -11.05 0.30
CA VAL A 266 -26.82 -11.41 0.93
C VAL A 266 -25.70 -10.51 0.39
N LYS A 267 -25.67 -10.31 -0.92
CA LYS A 267 -24.69 -9.43 -1.57
C LYS A 267 -24.81 -7.98 -1.10
N ALA A 268 -26.02 -7.43 -1.04
CA ALA A 268 -26.25 -6.08 -0.55
C ALA A 268 -25.76 -5.87 0.90
N ARG A 269 -25.90 -6.89 1.76
CA ARG A 269 -25.36 -6.88 3.13
C ARG A 269 -23.83 -6.90 3.15
N GLN A 270 -23.20 -7.73 2.32
CA GLN A 270 -21.75 -7.80 2.20
C GLN A 270 -21.19 -6.48 1.69
N ASP A 271 -21.75 -5.93 0.61
CA ASP A 271 -21.33 -4.66 0.02
C ASP A 271 -21.45 -3.52 1.04
N ARG A 272 -22.55 -3.45 1.80
CA ARG A 272 -22.71 -2.47 2.87
C ARG A 272 -21.73 -2.67 4.01
N GLY A 273 -21.40 -3.91 4.38
CA GLY A 273 -20.38 -4.23 5.37
C GLY A 273 -19.00 -3.74 4.94
N VAL A 274 -18.65 -3.96 3.69
CA VAL A 274 -17.39 -3.48 3.09
C VAL A 274 -17.31 -1.95 3.09
N LEU A 275 -18.41 -1.26 2.74
CA LEU A 275 -18.47 0.21 2.78
C LEU A 275 -18.26 0.77 4.19
N VAL A 276 -18.91 0.17 5.20
CA VAL A 276 -18.73 0.57 6.59
C VAL A 276 -17.29 0.33 7.05
N ALA A 277 -16.73 -0.85 6.77
CA ALA A 277 -15.36 -1.18 7.11
C ALA A 277 -14.36 -0.23 6.44
N SER A 278 -14.58 0.12 5.17
CA SER A 278 -13.75 1.08 4.44
C SER A 278 -13.83 2.49 5.06
N GLY A 279 -15.03 2.92 5.47
CA GLY A 279 -15.21 4.19 6.17
C GLY A 279 -14.51 4.24 7.53
N LEU A 280 -14.57 3.15 8.31
CA LEU A 280 -13.87 3.04 9.58
C LEU A 280 -12.34 3.04 9.39
N MET A 281 -11.83 2.36 8.37
CA MET A 281 -10.41 2.35 8.03
C MET A 281 -9.92 3.76 7.64
N ALA A 282 -10.65 4.44 6.76
CA ALA A 282 -10.31 5.80 6.35
C ALA A 282 -10.40 6.79 7.51
N GLY A 283 -11.45 6.69 8.34
CA GLY A 283 -11.60 7.51 9.55
C GLY A 283 -10.48 7.30 10.56
N GLY A 284 -10.06 6.06 10.78
CA GLY A 284 -8.93 5.73 11.64
C GLY A 284 -7.62 6.32 11.13
N ALA A 285 -7.34 6.23 9.83
CA ALA A 285 -6.15 6.80 9.22
C ALA A 285 -6.13 8.34 9.35
N ILE A 286 -7.25 9.01 9.09
CA ILE A 286 -7.38 10.48 9.24
C ILE A 286 -7.17 10.87 10.71
N MET A 287 -7.78 10.14 11.65
CA MET A 287 -7.64 10.42 13.08
C MET A 287 -6.21 10.24 13.56
N GLY A 288 -5.49 9.23 13.06
CA GLY A 288 -4.05 9.05 13.34
C GLY A 288 -3.19 10.22 12.87
N VAL A 289 -3.49 10.80 11.71
CA VAL A 289 -2.78 12.01 11.23
C VAL A 289 -3.13 13.23 12.09
N ILE A 290 -4.41 13.40 12.47
CA ILE A 290 -4.85 14.50 13.35
C ILE A 290 -4.15 14.40 14.71
N ASP A 291 -4.10 13.20 15.29
CA ASP A 291 -3.41 12.96 16.57
C ASP A 291 -1.91 13.26 16.46
N ALA A 292 -1.25 12.84 15.38
CA ALA A 292 0.16 13.15 15.14
C ALA A 292 0.42 14.65 15.01
N ILE A 293 -0.45 15.39 14.30
CA ILE A 293 -0.35 16.86 14.18
C ILE A 293 -0.57 17.51 15.56
N ALA A 294 -1.58 17.10 16.31
CA ALA A 294 -1.85 17.63 17.64
C ALA A 294 -0.64 17.41 18.57
N ASN A 295 -0.07 16.21 18.57
CA ASN A 295 1.14 15.89 19.33
C ASN A 295 2.35 16.75 18.91
N ALA A 296 2.56 16.94 17.61
CA ALA A 296 3.66 17.77 17.11
C ALA A 296 3.50 19.25 17.52
N VAL A 297 2.28 19.80 17.44
CA VAL A 297 1.98 21.19 17.84
C VAL A 297 2.18 21.37 19.35
N ILE A 298 1.70 20.45 20.18
CA ILE A 298 1.83 20.57 21.63
C ILE A 298 3.28 20.42 22.07
N LYS A 299 4.03 19.47 21.50
CA LYS A 299 5.48 19.33 21.77
C LYS A 299 6.26 20.57 21.31
N GLY A 300 5.89 21.17 20.18
CA GLY A 300 6.50 22.39 19.67
C GLY A 300 6.24 23.62 20.57
N ALA A 301 5.04 23.69 21.17
CA ALA A 301 4.65 24.81 22.05
C ALA A 301 5.14 24.68 23.50
N ALA A 302 5.21 23.46 24.03
CA ALA A 302 5.48 23.20 25.45
C ALA A 302 6.85 22.54 25.74
N GLY A 303 7.66 22.29 24.70
CA GLY A 303 8.97 21.63 24.80
C GLY A 303 8.87 20.10 24.89
N SER A 304 10.01 19.42 24.82
CA SER A 304 10.10 17.93 24.74
C SER A 304 9.61 17.19 25.99
N THR A 305 9.29 17.90 27.05
CA THR A 305 8.78 17.34 28.32
C THR A 305 7.25 17.37 28.44
N ALA A 306 6.54 17.88 27.43
CA ALA A 306 5.09 17.91 27.44
C ALA A 306 4.51 16.48 27.44
N PRO A 307 3.47 16.18 28.25
CA PRO A 307 2.80 14.90 28.22
C PRO A 307 2.25 14.65 26.80
N LYS A 308 2.23 13.39 26.37
CA LYS A 308 1.60 12.97 25.11
C LYS A 308 0.18 13.52 25.09
N ALA A 309 -0.13 14.29 24.05
CA ALA A 309 -1.32 15.11 24.03
C ALA A 309 -2.61 14.30 24.03
N ALA A 310 -3.43 14.76 24.69
CA ALA A 310 -4.55 15.69 24.66
C ALA A 310 -5.85 15.18 24.01
N ILE A 311 -5.85 14.12 23.22
CA ILE A 311 -7.07 13.44 22.81
C ILE A 311 -7.31 12.20 23.71
N HIS A 312 -6.59 12.10 24.81
CA HIS A 312 -6.87 11.08 25.81
C HIS A 312 -8.07 11.51 26.67
N ILE A 313 -9.20 10.87 26.44
CA ILE A 313 -10.41 11.01 27.28
C ILE A 313 -10.13 10.47 28.69
N LEU A 314 -9.11 9.64 28.86
CA LEU A 314 -8.68 9.03 30.10
C LEU A 314 -7.24 9.47 30.45
N SER A 315 -6.92 9.58 31.74
CA SER A 315 -5.54 9.80 32.18
C SER A 315 -4.64 8.61 31.73
N GLU A 316 -3.36 8.88 31.47
CA GLU A 316 -2.39 7.87 31.03
C GLU A 316 -2.37 6.63 31.95
N ALA A 317 -2.42 6.83 33.26
CA ALA A 317 -2.49 5.76 34.26
C ALA A 317 -3.79 4.95 34.22
N ALA A 318 -4.91 5.56 33.80
CA ALA A 318 -6.18 4.87 33.63
C ALA A 318 -6.27 4.16 32.28
N PHE A 319 -5.53 4.64 31.28
CA PHE A 319 -5.50 4.05 29.95
C PHE A 319 -4.63 2.78 29.90
N GLU A 320 -3.49 2.79 30.61
CA GLU A 320 -2.58 1.64 30.72
C GLU A 320 -3.03 0.59 31.76
N GLY A 321 -4.09 0.88 32.53
CA GLY A 321 -4.63 -0.02 33.56
C GLY A 321 -5.87 -0.80 33.14
N LEU A 322 -6.34 -1.68 34.04
CA LEU A 322 -7.59 -2.45 33.89
C LEU A 322 -8.79 -1.62 33.38
N PRO A 323 -9.02 -0.35 33.79
CA PRO A 323 -10.12 0.45 33.27
C PRO A 323 -9.99 0.72 31.76
N GLY A 324 -8.77 0.97 31.25
CA GLY A 324 -8.52 1.20 29.84
C GLY A 324 -8.77 -0.05 28.99
N GLU A 325 -8.32 -1.20 29.45
CA GLU A 325 -8.55 -2.49 28.77
C GLU A 325 -10.05 -2.83 28.70
N VAL A 326 -10.79 -2.60 29.77
CA VAL A 326 -12.24 -2.83 29.80
C VAL A 326 -12.97 -1.88 28.85
N VAL A 327 -12.64 -0.59 28.88
CA VAL A 327 -13.25 0.41 28.00
C VAL A 327 -12.92 0.09 26.53
N GLY A 328 -11.67 -0.27 26.22
CA GLY A 328 -11.25 -0.68 24.88
C GLY A 328 -12.00 -1.92 24.38
N THR A 329 -12.14 -2.92 25.23
CA THR A 329 -12.88 -4.16 24.92
C THR A 329 -14.37 -3.89 24.69
N VAL A 330 -14.99 -3.07 25.53
CA VAL A 330 -16.40 -2.67 25.37
C VAL A 330 -16.60 -1.86 24.11
N ALA A 331 -15.70 -0.91 23.81
CA ALA A 331 -15.75 -0.13 22.57
C ALA A 331 -15.60 -1.00 21.33
N LEU A 332 -14.67 -1.95 21.35
CA LEU A 332 -14.50 -2.93 20.27
C LEU A 332 -15.74 -3.79 20.09
N ALA A 333 -16.32 -4.31 21.16
CA ALA A 333 -17.56 -5.09 21.12
C ALA A 333 -18.73 -4.26 20.55
N ALA A 334 -18.88 -3.01 20.98
CA ALA A 334 -19.88 -2.09 20.48
C ALA A 334 -19.69 -1.83 18.97
N LEU A 335 -18.45 -1.62 18.52
CA LEU A 335 -18.11 -1.46 17.09
C LEU A 335 -18.48 -2.70 16.29
N CYS A 336 -18.15 -3.90 16.77
CA CYS A 336 -18.50 -5.17 16.13
C CYS A 336 -20.03 -5.33 15.99
N ILE A 337 -20.76 -5.04 17.04
CA ILE A 337 -22.23 -5.08 17.05
C ILE A 337 -22.78 -4.05 16.06
N PHE A 338 -22.25 -2.82 16.05
CA PHE A 338 -22.67 -1.78 15.11
C PHE A 338 -22.48 -2.23 13.66
N VAL A 339 -21.30 -2.76 13.31
CA VAL A 339 -21.00 -3.25 11.95
C VAL A 339 -22.00 -4.33 11.53
N VAL A 340 -22.28 -5.31 12.39
CA VAL A 340 -23.22 -6.40 12.10
C VAL A 340 -24.65 -5.89 11.94
N VAL A 341 -25.11 -5.09 12.89
CA VAL A 341 -26.51 -4.58 12.89
C VAL A 341 -26.73 -3.66 11.69
N PHE A 342 -25.79 -2.76 11.42
CA PHE A 342 -25.90 -1.81 10.32
C PHE A 342 -25.84 -2.51 8.95
N SER A 343 -24.93 -3.47 8.78
CA SER A 343 -24.80 -4.25 7.54
C SER A 343 -26.04 -5.10 7.28
N ARG A 344 -26.64 -5.69 8.32
CA ARG A 344 -27.84 -6.52 8.19
C ARG A 344 -29.12 -5.76 7.84
N ARG A 345 -29.13 -4.44 8.02
CA ARG A 345 -30.27 -3.57 7.61
C ARG A 345 -30.26 -3.22 6.11
N ALA A 346 -29.28 -3.68 5.36
CA ALA A 346 -29.24 -3.46 3.92
C ALA A 346 -30.41 -4.17 3.23
N LYS A 347 -31.13 -3.46 2.38
CA LYS A 347 -32.13 -4.00 1.45
C LYS A 347 -31.53 -4.02 0.06
N PRO A 348 -31.85 -5.02 -0.79
CA PRO A 348 -31.52 -4.94 -2.20
C PRO A 348 -32.19 -3.71 -2.80
N GLY A 349 -31.40 -2.91 -3.56
CA GLY A 349 -31.90 -1.75 -4.28
C GLY A 349 -32.58 -2.15 -5.58
#